data_a8e79386b604e59048ac157067ddb01e
#
_entry.id   a8e79386b604e59048ac157067ddb01e
#
_cell.length_a   1.000
_cell.length_b   1.000
_cell.length_c   1.000
_cell.angle_alpha   90.00
_cell.angle_beta   90.00
_cell.angle_gamma   90.00
#
_symmetry.space_group_name_H-M   'P 1'
#
loop_
_entity.id
_entity.type
_entity.pdbx_description
1 polymer ?
#
loop_
_entity_poly.entity_id
_entity_poly.type
_entity_poly.pdbx_seq_one_letter_code
_entity_poly.pdbx_strand_id
1 'polypeptide(L)'
;MKFLRLLLAAVSALPALMSAASPAEMPKPTPGPADVWDLTLLYADDAAWRTAKEQLAAEIPKLKEYEGKLGESPANLLAAMNHLQRIRDEFTRLSVYASLNLDEDTRKAPMLERTQEVGLLGTQFSRATSYMDPELLTVGEAKVKAFIAAEPGLAPHQFNLMETMRAAPHTLGAEAEAVLSATGLVTGTPSALYGILANADMPWPTIKLSDGSEARLD
;
A
#
# COMPACT_ATOMS: atom_id res chain seq x y z
N MET A 1 -14.34 68.26 4.08
CA MET A 1 -13.18 67.56 3.54
C MET A 1 -11.96 67.65 4.46
N LYS A 2 -12.06 67.18 5.73
CA LYS A 2 -10.93 67.17 6.69
C LYS A 2 -10.97 65.96 7.65
N PHE A 3 -11.65 64.84 7.30
CA PHE A 3 -11.74 63.65 8.14
C PHE A 3 -11.17 62.35 7.52
N LEU A 4 -10.38 62.43 6.45
CA LEU A 4 -9.84 61.23 5.77
C LEU A 4 -8.29 61.16 5.75
N ARG A 5 -7.62 61.68 6.78
CA ARG A 5 -6.16 61.63 6.87
C ARG A 5 -5.62 61.09 8.20
N LEU A 6 -6.41 60.39 9.02
CA LEU A 6 -5.96 59.91 10.33
C LEU A 6 -6.07 58.41 10.51
N LEU A 7 -6.14 57.60 9.47
CA LEU A 7 -6.29 56.13 9.54
C LEU A 7 -5.22 55.35 8.78
N LEU A 8 -4.09 55.97 8.48
CA LEU A 8 -3.00 55.31 7.73
C LEU A 8 -1.63 55.32 8.43
N ALA A 9 -1.60 55.47 9.75
CA ALA A 9 -0.34 55.53 10.50
C ALA A 9 -0.26 54.55 11.68
N ALA A 10 -0.99 53.43 11.67
CA ALA A 10 -1.01 52.46 12.79
C ALA A 10 -0.80 51.01 12.38
N VAL A 11 -0.16 50.72 11.21
CA VAL A 11 0.10 49.33 10.78
C VAL A 11 1.59 49.09 10.51
N SER A 12 2.51 49.81 11.11
CA SER A 12 3.94 49.60 10.92
C SER A 12 4.71 49.35 12.21
N ALA A 13 4.14 48.61 13.14
CA ALA A 13 4.86 48.12 14.32
C ALA A 13 4.38 46.72 14.68
N LEU A 14 4.58 45.73 13.75
CA LEU A 14 4.63 44.33 14.17
C LEU A 14 6.08 44.01 14.45
N PRO A 15 6.44 43.67 15.69
CA PRO A 15 7.80 43.31 16.00
C PRO A 15 8.16 42.00 15.30
N ALA A 16 9.33 42.00 14.71
CA ALA A 16 10.08 40.81 14.35
C ALA A 16 10.32 39.96 15.62
N LEU A 17 9.39 39.09 15.95
CA LEU A 17 9.51 38.11 17.02
C LEU A 17 9.17 36.74 16.49
N MET A 18 10.12 35.86 16.66
CA MET A 18 10.17 34.43 16.45
C MET A 18 10.80 33.99 15.13
N SER A 19 12.07 34.31 14.97
CA SER A 19 13.01 33.30 14.50
C SER A 19 13.24 32.38 15.69
N ALA A 20 12.32 31.46 15.95
CA ALA A 20 12.63 30.28 16.71
C ALA A 20 13.67 29.52 15.90
N ALA A 21 14.93 29.54 16.31
CA ALA A 21 15.94 28.64 15.79
C ALA A 21 15.34 27.25 15.87
N SER A 22 15.15 26.60 14.71
CA SER A 22 14.86 25.17 14.69
C SER A 22 15.84 24.49 15.62
N PRO A 23 15.40 23.60 16.55
CA PRO A 23 16.33 22.82 17.32
C PRO A 23 17.34 22.22 16.36
N ALA A 24 18.62 22.38 16.64
CA ALA A 24 19.67 21.77 15.82
C ALA A 24 19.35 20.28 15.73
N GLU A 25 19.03 19.81 14.55
CA GLU A 25 18.76 18.39 14.29
C GLU A 25 20.03 17.63 14.71
N MET A 26 19.95 16.86 15.80
CA MET A 26 21.06 16.01 16.18
C MET A 26 21.34 15.06 15.02
N PRO A 27 22.58 14.91 14.57
CA PRO A 27 22.90 13.99 13.51
C PRO A 27 22.44 12.59 13.94
N LYS A 28 21.53 12.00 13.16
CA LYS A 28 21.18 10.59 13.34
C LYS A 28 22.47 9.77 13.26
N PRO A 29 22.65 8.77 14.15
CA PRO A 29 23.77 7.85 14.02
C PRO A 29 23.82 7.32 12.58
N THR A 30 24.99 7.32 11.96
CA THR A 30 25.14 6.66 10.66
C THR A 30 24.89 5.18 10.86
N PRO A 31 23.90 4.55 10.20
CA PRO A 31 23.63 3.14 10.36
C PRO A 31 24.90 2.32 10.09
N GLY A 32 25.18 1.36 10.97
CA GLY A 32 26.23 0.36 10.71
C GLY A 32 25.77 -0.62 9.63
N PRO A 33 26.68 -1.43 9.06
CA PRO A 33 26.32 -2.43 8.06
C PRO A 33 25.26 -3.44 8.53
N ALA A 34 25.13 -3.66 9.84
CA ALA A 34 24.13 -4.54 10.44
C ALA A 34 22.75 -3.88 10.58
N ASP A 35 22.64 -2.58 10.37
CA ASP A 35 21.40 -1.79 10.53
C ASP A 35 20.74 -1.49 9.20
N VAL A 36 21.22 -2.07 8.10
CA VAL A 36 20.73 -1.88 6.73
C VAL A 36 20.10 -3.18 6.23
N TRP A 37 18.92 -3.09 5.61
CA TRP A 37 18.27 -4.25 4.99
C TRP A 37 19.07 -4.75 3.77
N ASP A 38 19.41 -6.05 3.75
CA ASP A 38 19.85 -6.68 2.51
C ASP A 38 18.63 -7.10 1.68
N LEU A 39 18.21 -6.25 0.75
CA LEU A 39 17.06 -6.47 -0.11
C LEU A 39 17.42 -7.18 -1.43
N THR A 40 18.67 -7.58 -1.64
CA THR A 40 19.12 -8.26 -2.86
C THR A 40 18.45 -9.62 -3.06
N LEU A 41 17.94 -10.23 -1.97
CA LEU A 41 17.13 -11.46 -2.04
C LEU A 41 15.73 -11.22 -2.67
N LEU A 42 15.22 -9.99 -2.66
CA LEU A 42 13.98 -9.62 -3.33
C LEU A 42 14.25 -9.17 -4.76
N TYR A 43 15.08 -8.16 -4.93
CA TYR A 43 15.54 -7.64 -6.23
C TYR A 43 16.99 -7.22 -6.12
N ALA A 44 17.78 -7.56 -7.13
CA ALA A 44 19.22 -7.26 -7.16
C ALA A 44 19.50 -5.76 -7.04
N ASP A 45 18.63 -4.94 -7.61
CA ASP A 45 18.72 -3.48 -7.63
C ASP A 45 17.38 -2.84 -8.02
N ASP A 46 17.34 -1.51 -8.03
CA ASP A 46 16.19 -0.71 -8.42
C ASP A 46 15.76 -0.94 -9.88
N ALA A 47 16.67 -1.27 -10.78
CA ALA A 47 16.36 -1.52 -12.19
C ALA A 47 15.59 -2.85 -12.33
N ALA A 48 16.01 -3.88 -11.60
CA ALA A 48 15.32 -5.16 -11.52
C ALA A 48 13.90 -5.00 -10.95
N TRP A 49 13.75 -4.20 -9.87
CA TRP A 49 12.45 -3.90 -9.29
C TRP A 49 11.52 -3.18 -10.29
N ARG A 50 12.02 -2.15 -11.01
CA ARG A 50 11.24 -1.42 -12.02
C ARG A 50 10.78 -2.35 -13.15
N THR A 51 11.68 -3.21 -13.65
CA THR A 51 11.36 -4.20 -14.67
C THR A 51 10.25 -5.14 -14.22
N ALA A 52 10.34 -5.68 -13.00
CA ALA A 52 9.33 -6.55 -12.42
C ALA A 52 7.98 -5.83 -12.26
N LYS A 53 7.99 -4.56 -11.80
CA LYS A 53 6.79 -3.73 -11.69
C LYS A 53 6.09 -3.55 -13.05
N GLU A 54 6.85 -3.25 -14.10
CA GLU A 54 6.30 -3.07 -15.45
C GLU A 54 5.71 -4.38 -16.00
N GLN A 55 6.38 -5.50 -15.77
CA GLN A 55 5.87 -6.83 -16.13
C GLN A 55 4.58 -7.14 -15.38
N LEU A 56 4.52 -6.90 -14.08
CA LEU A 56 3.31 -7.12 -13.30
C LEU A 56 2.16 -6.22 -13.74
N ALA A 57 2.43 -4.95 -14.05
CA ALA A 57 1.43 -4.02 -14.58
C ALA A 57 0.82 -4.51 -15.90
N ALA A 58 1.59 -5.19 -16.74
CA ALA A 58 1.12 -5.79 -17.98
C ALA A 58 0.33 -7.11 -17.78
N GLU A 59 0.60 -7.83 -16.67
CA GLU A 59 -0.07 -9.10 -16.35
C GLU A 59 -1.43 -8.89 -15.64
N ILE A 60 -1.55 -7.89 -14.77
CA ILE A 60 -2.77 -7.63 -13.99
C ILE A 60 -4.04 -7.56 -14.85
N PRO A 61 -4.10 -6.81 -15.99
CA PRO A 61 -5.31 -6.74 -16.81
C PRO A 61 -5.78 -8.08 -17.37
N LYS A 62 -4.87 -9.04 -17.55
CA LYS A 62 -5.18 -10.38 -18.09
C LYS A 62 -6.05 -11.21 -17.14
N LEU A 63 -6.11 -10.85 -15.84
CA LEU A 63 -7.04 -11.48 -14.91
C LEU A 63 -8.50 -11.34 -15.35
N LYS A 64 -8.83 -10.29 -16.09
CA LYS A 64 -10.18 -10.11 -16.64
C LYS A 64 -10.57 -11.13 -17.73
N GLU A 65 -9.63 -11.86 -18.27
CA GLU A 65 -9.91 -12.94 -19.23
C GLU A 65 -10.69 -14.10 -18.62
N TYR A 66 -10.68 -14.21 -17.27
CA TYR A 66 -11.42 -15.24 -16.52
C TYR A 66 -12.83 -14.78 -16.08
N GLU A 67 -13.18 -13.49 -16.26
CA GLU A 67 -14.48 -12.96 -15.89
C GLU A 67 -15.60 -13.69 -16.62
N GLY A 68 -16.59 -14.18 -15.88
CA GLY A 68 -17.70 -14.98 -16.39
C GLY A 68 -17.37 -16.46 -16.62
N LYS A 69 -16.13 -16.92 -16.35
CA LYS A 69 -15.66 -18.28 -16.66
C LYS A 69 -15.26 -19.10 -15.44
N LEU A 70 -15.31 -18.55 -14.23
CA LEU A 70 -14.87 -19.24 -13.02
C LEU A 70 -15.74 -20.47 -12.71
N GLY A 71 -17.01 -20.46 -13.14
CA GLY A 71 -17.93 -21.55 -12.96
C GLY A 71 -18.01 -22.52 -14.15
N GLU A 72 -17.29 -22.33 -15.24
CA GLU A 72 -17.41 -23.18 -16.44
C GLU A 72 -16.82 -24.57 -16.24
N SER A 73 -15.64 -24.65 -15.62
CA SER A 73 -14.96 -25.92 -15.37
C SER A 73 -13.96 -25.83 -14.20
N PRO A 74 -13.59 -26.98 -13.56
CA PRO A 74 -12.51 -27.01 -12.58
C PRO A 74 -11.19 -26.50 -13.13
N ALA A 75 -10.88 -26.79 -14.40
CA ALA A 75 -9.65 -26.34 -15.07
C ALA A 75 -9.60 -24.82 -15.26
N ASN A 76 -10.75 -24.19 -15.62
CA ASN A 76 -10.83 -22.73 -15.73
C ASN A 76 -10.64 -22.05 -14.38
N LEU A 77 -11.28 -22.59 -13.32
CA LEU A 77 -11.08 -22.10 -11.96
C LEU A 77 -9.62 -22.23 -11.52
N LEU A 78 -8.99 -23.39 -11.76
CA LEU A 78 -7.58 -23.60 -11.45
C LEU A 78 -6.67 -22.61 -12.17
N ALA A 79 -6.89 -22.39 -13.47
CA ALA A 79 -6.11 -21.44 -14.26
C ALA A 79 -6.21 -20.03 -13.70
N ALA A 80 -7.42 -19.57 -13.36
CA ALA A 80 -7.67 -18.27 -12.73
C ALA A 80 -6.96 -18.15 -11.37
N MET A 81 -7.11 -19.14 -10.49
CA MET A 81 -6.51 -19.12 -9.16
C MET A 81 -4.98 -19.15 -9.21
N ASN A 82 -4.39 -19.94 -10.09
CA ASN A 82 -2.94 -19.96 -10.27
C ASN A 82 -2.41 -18.65 -10.84
N HIS A 83 -3.13 -18.01 -11.76
CA HIS A 83 -2.74 -16.71 -12.30
C HIS A 83 -2.83 -15.64 -11.20
N LEU A 84 -3.94 -15.60 -10.47
CA LEU A 84 -4.12 -14.71 -9.32
C LEU A 84 -2.99 -14.85 -8.30
N GLN A 85 -2.60 -16.10 -7.97
CA GLN A 85 -1.55 -16.37 -6.98
C GLN A 85 -0.20 -15.82 -7.46
N ARG A 86 0.20 -16.06 -8.71
CA ARG A 86 1.45 -15.52 -9.26
C ARG A 86 1.50 -13.99 -9.21
N ILE A 87 0.41 -13.32 -9.56
CA ILE A 87 0.32 -11.86 -9.48
C ILE A 87 0.42 -11.38 -8.05
N ARG A 88 -0.25 -12.06 -7.11
CA ARG A 88 -0.21 -11.72 -5.68
C ARG A 88 1.18 -11.88 -5.09
N ASP A 89 1.86 -12.95 -5.42
CA ASP A 89 3.22 -13.23 -4.94
C ASP A 89 4.19 -12.14 -5.41
N GLU A 90 4.15 -11.79 -6.70
CA GLU A 90 5.01 -10.75 -7.25
C GLU A 90 4.64 -9.35 -6.72
N PHE A 91 3.35 -9.05 -6.59
CA PHE A 91 2.88 -7.82 -5.97
C PHE A 91 3.38 -7.69 -4.52
N THR A 92 3.36 -8.79 -3.76
CA THR A 92 3.87 -8.82 -2.39
C THR A 92 5.36 -8.53 -2.36
N ARG A 93 6.16 -9.16 -3.24
CA ARG A 93 7.61 -8.91 -3.33
C ARG A 93 7.92 -7.44 -3.66
N LEU A 94 7.21 -6.85 -4.63
CA LEU A 94 7.35 -5.45 -5.00
C LEU A 94 7.02 -4.52 -3.83
N SER A 95 5.94 -4.84 -3.11
CA SER A 95 5.47 -4.05 -1.96
C SER A 95 6.45 -4.10 -0.79
N VAL A 96 6.94 -5.29 -0.45
CA VAL A 96 7.91 -5.48 0.64
C VAL A 96 9.21 -4.73 0.34
N TYR A 97 9.74 -4.84 -0.89
CA TYR A 97 10.93 -4.10 -1.29
C TYR A 97 10.74 -2.58 -1.17
N ALA A 98 9.61 -2.06 -1.65
CA ALA A 98 9.31 -0.63 -1.56
C ALA A 98 9.16 -0.15 -0.11
N SER A 99 8.46 -0.91 0.74
CA SER A 99 8.22 -0.57 2.14
C SER A 99 9.50 -0.58 2.96
N LEU A 100 10.30 -1.64 2.87
CA LEU A 100 11.56 -1.75 3.63
C LEU A 100 12.57 -0.67 3.23
N ASN A 101 12.63 -0.29 1.93
CA ASN A 101 13.43 0.86 1.52
C ASN A 101 12.93 2.18 2.13
N LEU A 102 11.61 2.37 2.22
CA LEU A 102 11.03 3.58 2.82
C LEU A 102 11.28 3.62 4.33
N ASP A 103 11.23 2.46 5.00
CA ASP A 103 11.42 2.34 6.45
C ASP A 103 12.85 2.75 6.88
N GLU A 104 13.84 2.63 5.99
CA GLU A 104 15.21 3.11 6.27
C GLU A 104 15.27 4.65 6.40
N ASP A 105 14.55 5.38 5.55
CA ASP A 105 14.47 6.85 5.64
C ASP A 105 13.23 7.37 4.88
N THR A 106 12.18 7.67 5.63
CA THR A 106 10.89 8.17 5.11
C THR A 106 10.99 9.55 4.42
N ARG A 107 12.12 10.26 4.55
CA ARG A 107 12.35 11.57 3.95
C ARG A 107 12.88 11.48 2.51
N LYS A 108 13.31 10.31 2.08
CA LYS A 108 13.84 10.10 0.73
C LYS A 108 12.70 10.05 -0.30
N ALA A 109 12.54 11.13 -1.07
CA ALA A 109 11.50 11.25 -2.09
C ALA A 109 11.43 10.05 -3.07
N PRO A 110 12.55 9.48 -3.58
CA PRO A 110 12.47 8.31 -4.46
C PRO A 110 11.88 7.06 -3.80
N MET A 111 12.02 6.89 -2.48
CA MET A 111 11.45 5.77 -1.74
C MET A 111 9.94 5.94 -1.56
N LEU A 112 9.51 7.17 -1.26
CA LEU A 112 8.09 7.52 -1.17
C LEU A 112 7.40 7.34 -2.53
N GLU A 113 8.02 7.81 -3.63
CA GLU A 113 7.51 7.63 -5.00
C GLU A 113 7.29 6.14 -5.32
N ARG A 114 8.27 5.28 -5.00
CA ARG A 114 8.19 3.83 -5.20
C ARG A 114 7.00 3.20 -4.47
N THR A 115 6.78 3.60 -3.23
CA THR A 115 5.63 3.12 -2.44
C THR A 115 4.30 3.59 -3.05
N GLN A 116 4.24 4.82 -3.56
CA GLN A 116 3.05 5.32 -4.26
C GLN A 116 2.80 4.57 -5.58
N GLU A 117 3.84 4.25 -6.35
CA GLU A 117 3.72 3.44 -7.58
C GLU A 117 3.13 2.05 -7.27
N VAL A 118 3.58 1.40 -6.20
CA VAL A 118 3.01 0.12 -5.73
C VAL A 118 1.55 0.29 -5.30
N GLY A 119 1.20 1.37 -4.63
CA GLY A 119 -0.20 1.69 -4.26
C GLY A 119 -1.12 1.82 -5.49
N LEU A 120 -0.64 2.46 -6.56
CA LEU A 120 -1.38 2.54 -7.82
C LEU A 120 -1.56 1.16 -8.46
N LEU A 121 -0.51 0.34 -8.45
CA LEU A 121 -0.55 -1.03 -8.96
C LEU A 121 -1.54 -1.89 -8.16
N GLY A 122 -1.58 -1.74 -6.83
CA GLY A 122 -2.55 -2.38 -5.95
C GLY A 122 -4.00 -2.00 -6.29
N THR A 123 -4.24 -0.73 -6.63
CA THR A 123 -5.57 -0.29 -7.08
C THR A 123 -5.95 -0.94 -8.42
N GLN A 124 -5.00 -1.06 -9.35
CA GLN A 124 -5.24 -1.75 -10.64
C GLN A 124 -5.55 -3.23 -10.41
N PHE A 125 -4.80 -3.89 -9.53
CA PHE A 125 -5.02 -5.28 -9.16
C PHE A 125 -6.40 -5.50 -8.53
N SER A 126 -6.77 -4.68 -7.55
CA SER A 126 -8.08 -4.73 -6.90
C SER A 126 -9.24 -4.58 -7.90
N ARG A 127 -9.11 -3.63 -8.84
CA ARG A 127 -10.11 -3.46 -9.92
C ARG A 127 -10.17 -4.64 -10.88
N ALA A 128 -9.04 -5.25 -11.20
CA ALA A 128 -8.98 -6.39 -12.11
C ALA A 128 -9.60 -7.66 -11.51
N THR A 129 -9.63 -7.77 -10.17
CA THR A 129 -10.11 -8.93 -9.43
C THR A 129 -11.48 -8.72 -8.77
N SER A 130 -12.06 -7.52 -8.81
CA SER A 130 -13.31 -7.19 -8.10
C SER A 130 -14.52 -8.05 -8.47
N TYR A 131 -14.51 -8.68 -9.65
CA TYR A 131 -15.55 -9.59 -10.11
C TYR A 131 -15.45 -11.00 -9.46
N MET A 132 -14.27 -11.39 -8.96
CA MET A 132 -13.98 -12.80 -8.61
C MET A 132 -14.84 -13.31 -7.47
N ASP A 133 -14.91 -12.60 -6.35
CA ASP A 133 -15.70 -13.02 -5.21
C ASP A 133 -17.21 -13.05 -5.53
N PRO A 134 -17.83 -12.01 -6.12
CA PRO A 134 -19.22 -12.06 -6.55
C PRO A 134 -19.52 -13.20 -7.53
N GLU A 135 -18.64 -13.46 -8.48
CA GLU A 135 -18.82 -14.57 -9.43
C GLU A 135 -18.71 -15.92 -8.74
N LEU A 136 -17.70 -16.14 -7.88
CA LEU A 136 -17.59 -17.37 -7.09
C LEU A 136 -18.81 -17.62 -6.23
N LEU A 137 -19.37 -16.59 -5.59
CA LEU A 137 -20.61 -16.70 -4.82
C LEU A 137 -21.81 -17.09 -5.70
N THR A 138 -21.86 -16.59 -6.94
CA THR A 138 -22.87 -16.99 -7.93
C THR A 138 -22.69 -18.44 -8.36
N VAL A 139 -21.45 -18.91 -8.53
CA VAL A 139 -21.14 -20.34 -8.80
C VAL A 139 -21.65 -21.24 -7.69
N GLY A 140 -21.55 -20.81 -6.45
CA GLY A 140 -22.09 -21.42 -5.25
C GLY A 140 -21.19 -22.49 -4.63
N GLU A 141 -21.30 -22.61 -3.32
CA GLU A 141 -20.42 -23.45 -2.50
C GLU A 141 -20.40 -24.93 -2.93
N ALA A 142 -21.55 -25.50 -3.26
CA ALA A 142 -21.65 -26.92 -3.65
C ALA A 142 -20.84 -27.21 -4.92
N LYS A 143 -20.91 -26.31 -5.92
CA LYS A 143 -20.18 -26.46 -7.18
C LYS A 143 -18.69 -26.23 -6.99
N VAL A 144 -18.29 -25.22 -6.18
CA VAL A 144 -16.89 -24.99 -5.85
C VAL A 144 -16.27 -26.19 -5.13
N LYS A 145 -16.97 -26.81 -4.16
CA LYS A 145 -16.53 -28.05 -3.51
C LYS A 145 -16.37 -29.20 -4.49
N ALA A 146 -17.32 -29.35 -5.42
CA ALA A 146 -17.21 -30.38 -6.45
C ALA A 146 -16.00 -30.15 -7.37
N PHE A 147 -15.69 -28.90 -7.71
CA PHE A 147 -14.50 -28.54 -8.50
C PHE A 147 -13.20 -28.86 -7.75
N ILE A 148 -13.11 -28.53 -6.45
CA ILE A 148 -11.95 -28.87 -5.60
C ILE A 148 -11.73 -30.37 -5.54
N ALA A 149 -12.81 -31.16 -5.43
CA ALA A 149 -12.74 -32.61 -5.40
C ALA A 149 -12.33 -33.22 -6.76
N ALA A 150 -12.73 -32.59 -7.86
CA ALA A 150 -12.43 -33.08 -9.23
C ALA A 150 -11.05 -32.67 -9.74
N GLU A 151 -10.47 -31.58 -9.23
CA GLU A 151 -9.20 -31.01 -9.71
C GLU A 151 -8.21 -30.86 -8.54
N PRO A 152 -7.28 -31.81 -8.37
CA PRO A 152 -6.33 -31.80 -7.25
C PRO A 152 -5.47 -30.54 -7.18
N GLY A 153 -5.23 -29.86 -8.32
CA GLY A 153 -4.51 -28.59 -8.38
C GLY A 153 -5.19 -27.46 -7.61
N LEU A 154 -6.49 -27.57 -7.32
CA LEU A 154 -7.23 -26.59 -6.51
C LEU A 154 -7.01 -26.75 -4.99
N ALA A 155 -6.42 -27.85 -4.53
CA ALA A 155 -6.20 -28.08 -3.10
C ALA A 155 -5.45 -26.93 -2.38
N PRO A 156 -4.38 -26.35 -2.94
CA PRO A 156 -3.71 -25.19 -2.33
C PRO A 156 -4.62 -23.96 -2.19
N HIS A 157 -5.62 -23.83 -3.05
CA HIS A 157 -6.55 -22.70 -3.09
C HIS A 157 -7.82 -22.94 -2.26
N GLN A 158 -8.01 -24.15 -1.71
CA GLN A 158 -9.24 -24.55 -1.00
C GLN A 158 -9.58 -23.60 0.14
N PHE A 159 -8.59 -23.23 0.95
CA PHE A 159 -8.83 -22.32 2.07
C PHE A 159 -9.44 -20.99 1.60
N ASN A 160 -8.81 -20.34 0.64
CA ASN A 160 -9.27 -19.03 0.12
C ASN A 160 -10.66 -19.14 -0.54
N LEU A 161 -10.88 -20.17 -1.35
CA LEU A 161 -12.19 -20.41 -1.98
C LEU A 161 -13.30 -20.60 -0.94
N MET A 162 -13.02 -21.35 0.13
CA MET A 162 -14.02 -21.58 1.19
C MET A 162 -14.22 -20.35 2.07
N GLU A 163 -13.19 -19.50 2.27
CA GLU A 163 -13.33 -18.21 2.97
C GLU A 163 -14.21 -17.25 2.18
N THR A 164 -14.07 -17.18 0.85
CA THR A 164 -15.00 -16.41 0.00
C THR A 164 -16.45 -16.87 0.23
N MET A 165 -16.70 -18.18 0.28
CA MET A 165 -18.05 -18.71 0.56
C MET A 165 -18.54 -18.32 1.96
N ARG A 166 -17.69 -18.41 2.98
CA ARG A 166 -18.00 -18.00 4.34
C ARG A 166 -18.28 -16.51 4.48
N ALA A 167 -17.60 -15.70 3.70
CA ALA A 167 -17.77 -14.24 3.69
C ALA A 167 -19.01 -13.76 2.90
N ALA A 168 -19.75 -14.66 2.26
CA ALA A 168 -20.93 -14.35 1.43
C ALA A 168 -21.90 -13.31 2.04
N PRO A 169 -22.27 -13.37 3.34
CA PRO A 169 -23.18 -12.40 3.93
C PRO A 169 -22.62 -10.96 4.00
N HIS A 170 -21.31 -10.81 3.79
CA HIS A 170 -20.57 -9.54 3.89
C HIS A 170 -20.00 -9.07 2.54
N THR A 171 -20.23 -9.84 1.46
CA THR A 171 -19.75 -9.49 0.11
C THR A 171 -20.86 -8.76 -0.65
N LEU A 172 -20.54 -7.63 -1.22
CA LEU A 172 -21.47 -6.84 -2.01
C LEU A 172 -21.53 -7.35 -3.47
N GLY A 173 -22.47 -6.81 -4.26
CA GLY A 173 -22.50 -7.10 -5.69
C GLY A 173 -21.31 -6.50 -6.43
N ALA A 174 -20.99 -7.02 -7.62
CA ALA A 174 -19.80 -6.67 -8.38
C ALA A 174 -19.65 -5.16 -8.64
N GLU A 175 -20.76 -4.43 -8.88
CA GLU A 175 -20.75 -2.99 -9.08
C GLU A 175 -20.31 -2.25 -7.81
N ALA A 176 -20.83 -2.63 -6.64
CA ALA A 176 -20.47 -2.02 -5.36
C ALA A 176 -19.02 -2.34 -4.97
N GLU A 177 -18.57 -3.58 -5.18
CA GLU A 177 -17.18 -3.98 -4.95
C GLU A 177 -16.21 -3.21 -5.88
N ALA A 178 -16.60 -2.96 -7.13
CA ALA A 178 -15.80 -2.16 -8.05
C ALA A 178 -15.68 -0.69 -7.59
N VAL A 179 -16.76 -0.10 -7.06
CA VAL A 179 -16.73 1.25 -6.47
C VAL A 179 -15.84 1.30 -5.24
N LEU A 180 -15.98 0.34 -4.32
CA LEU A 180 -15.13 0.26 -3.12
C LEU A 180 -13.66 0.10 -3.49
N SER A 181 -13.34 -0.76 -4.44
CA SER A 181 -11.97 -0.93 -4.94
C SER A 181 -11.38 0.36 -5.52
N ALA A 182 -12.20 1.18 -6.19
CA ALA A 182 -11.76 2.46 -6.74
C ALA A 182 -11.49 3.52 -5.67
N THR A 183 -12.04 3.40 -4.45
CA THR A 183 -11.81 4.34 -3.34
C THR A 183 -10.52 4.08 -2.56
N GLY A 184 -9.81 2.99 -2.84
CA GLY A 184 -8.65 2.54 -2.08
C GLY A 184 -7.55 3.60 -1.90
N LEU A 185 -7.29 4.42 -2.93
CA LEU A 185 -6.32 5.52 -2.85
C LEU A 185 -6.76 6.60 -1.85
N VAL A 186 -8.05 6.94 -1.82
CA VAL A 186 -8.58 7.96 -0.91
C VAL A 186 -8.60 7.45 0.52
N THR A 187 -9.03 6.21 0.75
CA THR A 187 -9.13 5.62 2.08
C THR A 187 -7.76 5.34 2.73
N GLY A 188 -6.71 5.15 1.93
CA GLY A 188 -5.33 4.99 2.42
C GLY A 188 -4.64 6.30 2.82
N THR A 189 -5.12 7.44 2.31
CA THR A 189 -4.48 8.76 2.53
C THR A 189 -4.32 9.15 4.00
N PRO A 190 -5.31 8.95 4.90
CA PRO A 190 -5.15 9.30 6.32
C PRO A 190 -4.00 8.55 7.01
N SER A 191 -3.84 7.26 6.73
CA SER A 191 -2.74 6.45 7.28
C SER A 191 -1.38 6.90 6.74
N ALA A 192 -1.30 7.23 5.46
CA ALA A 192 -0.07 7.74 4.86
C ALA A 192 0.33 9.09 5.45
N LEU A 193 -0.63 10.02 5.63
CA LEU A 193 -0.40 11.31 6.26
C LEU A 193 0.05 11.16 7.72
N TYR A 194 -0.60 10.27 8.47
CA TYR A 194 -0.18 9.98 9.84
C TYR A 194 1.26 9.45 9.89
N GLY A 195 1.61 8.52 9.00
CA GLY A 195 2.96 7.98 8.92
C GLY A 195 4.03 9.05 8.65
N ILE A 196 3.79 9.96 7.71
CA ILE A 196 4.69 11.07 7.42
C ILE A 196 4.79 12.01 8.63
N LEU A 197 3.64 12.43 9.19
CA LEU A 197 3.61 13.35 10.31
C LEU A 197 4.33 12.77 11.52
N ALA A 198 4.04 11.52 11.90
CA ALA A 198 4.59 10.89 13.08
C ALA A 198 6.09 10.60 12.96
N ASN A 199 6.57 10.18 11.77
CA ASN A 199 7.95 9.71 11.60
C ASN A 199 8.91 10.76 11.04
N ALA A 200 8.40 11.82 10.39
CA ALA A 200 9.25 12.84 9.77
C ALA A 200 9.05 14.25 10.34
N ASP A 201 7.81 14.68 10.53
CA ASP A 201 7.51 16.09 10.80
C ASP A 201 7.29 16.40 12.29
N MET A 202 6.92 15.40 13.11
CA MET A 202 6.62 15.64 14.52
C MET A 202 7.91 15.94 15.32
N PRO A 203 7.95 17.07 16.06
CA PRO A 203 9.10 17.41 16.89
C PRO A 203 9.07 16.59 18.21
N TRP A 204 9.40 15.30 18.10
CA TRP A 204 9.44 14.44 19.26
C TRP A 204 10.42 14.94 20.31
N PRO A 205 10.09 14.90 21.61
CA PRO A 205 10.98 15.35 22.68
C PRO A 205 12.18 14.42 22.83
N THR A 206 13.30 15.01 23.23
CA THR A 206 14.48 14.26 23.68
C THR A 206 14.34 13.94 25.15
N ILE A 207 14.62 12.71 25.53
CA ILE A 207 14.64 12.26 26.92
C ILE A 207 16.04 11.81 27.31
N LYS A 208 16.33 11.87 28.63
CA LYS A 208 17.57 11.35 29.20
C LYS A 208 17.35 9.93 29.70
N LEU A 209 18.14 8.99 29.20
CA LEU A 209 18.09 7.59 29.59
C LEU A 209 18.78 7.35 30.94
N SER A 210 18.59 6.15 31.52
CA SER A 210 19.15 5.77 32.82
C SER A 210 20.68 5.70 32.83
N ASP A 211 21.32 5.50 31.71
CA ASP A 211 22.77 5.53 31.51
C ASP A 211 23.35 6.94 31.32
N GLY A 212 22.49 7.95 31.33
CA GLY A 212 22.85 9.36 31.15
C GLY A 212 22.93 9.82 29.69
N SER A 213 22.74 8.93 28.72
CA SER A 213 22.62 9.29 27.29
C SER A 213 21.30 9.97 26.99
N GLU A 214 21.24 10.70 25.88
CA GLU A 214 20.01 11.34 25.39
C GLU A 214 19.49 10.57 24.18
N ALA A 215 18.17 10.34 24.15
CA ALA A 215 17.47 9.72 23.04
C ALA A 215 16.22 10.53 22.68
N ARG A 216 15.97 10.67 21.38
CA ARG A 216 14.72 11.21 20.85
C ARG A 216 13.66 10.11 20.86
N LEU A 217 12.42 10.47 21.18
CA LEU A 217 11.27 9.54 21.22
C LEU A 217 10.63 9.33 19.85
N ASP A 218 11.38 9.12 18.79
CA ASP A 218 10.86 8.88 17.42
C ASP A 218 10.91 7.40 17.01
#